data_10b09ddb2b0e9aff1b3a5eddc857718e
#
_entry.id   10b09ddb2b0e9aff1b3a5eddc857718e
#
_cell.length_a   1.000
_cell.length_b   1.000
_cell.length_c   1.000
_cell.angle_alpha   90.00
_cell.angle_beta   90.00
_cell.angle_gamma   90.00
#
_symmetry.space_group_name_H-M   'P 1'
#
loop_
_entity.id
_entity.type
_entity.pdbx_description
1 polymer ?
#
loop_
_entity_poly.entity_id
_entity_poly.type
_entity_poly.pdbx_seq_one_letter_code
_entity_poly.pdbx_strand_id
1 'polypeptide(L)'
;MKDIKIIKNLLSEDYVIELTRLFLPPGETKEFPWFYNPNTTDIEIQTERSNYTKSYKDSIQFTHVFWNNMDVFGQPDKEWQGNERSPFWDKVRPIFYFLNDKCDIKYKAIIRCKANLLLPVPNYTKDDYNFPHVDHGYTRNYLNVIYYLDDSDGD
;
A
#
# COMPACT_ATOMS: atom_id res chain seq x y z
N MET A 1 21.84 -3.11 6.24
CA MET A 1 20.93 -3.01 5.09
C MET A 1 19.72 -3.88 5.44
N LYS A 2 18.50 -3.37 5.43
CA LYS A 2 17.33 -4.23 5.65
C LYS A 2 17.18 -5.09 4.39
N ASP A 3 17.05 -6.39 4.57
CA ASP A 3 16.99 -7.33 3.45
C ASP A 3 15.65 -7.18 2.74
N ILE A 4 15.71 -6.96 1.43
CA ILE A 4 14.54 -7.01 0.56
C ILE A 4 14.37 -8.47 0.14
N LYS A 5 13.20 -9.04 0.42
CA LYS A 5 12.85 -10.39 -0.01
C LYS A 5 11.78 -10.30 -1.11
N ILE A 6 12.09 -10.84 -2.27
CA ILE A 6 11.13 -10.94 -3.38
C ILE A 6 10.51 -12.34 -3.33
N ILE A 7 9.19 -12.39 -3.28
CA ILE A 7 8.42 -13.63 -3.23
C ILE A 7 7.57 -13.71 -4.49
N LYS A 8 7.77 -14.77 -5.27
CA LYS A 8 6.97 -15.03 -6.47
C LYS A 8 5.91 -16.08 -6.17
N ASN A 9 4.80 -16.03 -6.89
CA ASN A 9 3.72 -17.03 -6.83
C ASN A 9 3.15 -17.22 -5.41
N LEU A 10 3.04 -16.13 -4.66
CA LEU A 10 2.49 -16.19 -3.30
C LEU A 10 1.03 -16.66 -3.31
N LEU A 11 0.22 -16.12 -4.20
CA LEU A 11 -1.20 -16.42 -4.35
C LEU A 11 -1.43 -17.41 -5.49
N SER A 12 -2.54 -18.13 -5.45
CA SER A 12 -3.00 -18.92 -6.58
C SER A 12 -3.51 -17.99 -7.70
N GLU A 13 -3.44 -18.46 -8.94
CA GLU A 13 -3.90 -17.72 -10.10
C GLU A 13 -5.38 -17.33 -9.98
N ASP A 14 -6.24 -18.26 -9.56
CA ASP A 14 -7.66 -17.98 -9.37
C ASP A 14 -7.89 -16.84 -8.37
N TYR A 15 -7.13 -16.84 -7.27
CA TYR A 15 -7.28 -15.78 -6.27
C TYR A 15 -6.76 -14.43 -6.78
N VAL A 16 -5.70 -14.42 -7.57
CA VAL A 16 -5.24 -13.19 -8.26
C VAL A 16 -6.33 -12.67 -9.19
N ILE A 17 -6.96 -13.54 -9.98
CA ILE A 17 -8.07 -13.17 -10.86
C ILE A 17 -9.24 -12.58 -10.07
N GLU A 18 -9.60 -13.18 -8.93
CA GLU A 18 -10.66 -12.64 -8.07
C GLU A 18 -10.33 -11.24 -7.54
N LEU A 19 -9.09 -11.02 -7.08
CA LEU A 19 -8.66 -9.71 -6.59
C LEU A 19 -8.62 -8.68 -7.73
N THR A 20 -8.14 -9.07 -8.90
CA THR A 20 -8.11 -8.18 -10.06
C THR A 20 -9.52 -7.75 -10.46
N ARG A 21 -10.46 -8.69 -10.51
CA ARG A 21 -11.87 -8.37 -10.81
C ARG A 21 -12.52 -7.50 -9.73
N LEU A 22 -12.10 -7.64 -8.50
CA LEU A 22 -12.61 -6.82 -7.40
C LEU A 22 -12.12 -5.37 -7.54
N PHE A 23 -10.83 -5.17 -7.80
CA PHE A 23 -10.23 -3.84 -7.83
C PHE A 23 -10.39 -3.13 -9.16
N LEU A 24 -10.37 -3.88 -10.25
CA LEU A 24 -10.45 -3.40 -11.62
C LEU A 24 -11.57 -4.15 -12.35
N PRO A 25 -12.84 -3.98 -11.93
CA PRO A 25 -13.94 -4.72 -12.50
C PRO A 25 -14.10 -4.37 -13.98
N PRO A 26 -14.32 -5.34 -14.85
CA PRO A 26 -14.61 -5.07 -16.25
C PRO A 26 -15.97 -4.38 -16.38
N GLY A 27 -16.02 -3.30 -17.16
CA GLY A 27 -17.26 -2.56 -17.42
C GLY A 27 -17.57 -1.48 -16.39
N GLU A 28 -18.84 -1.08 -16.31
CA GLU A 28 -19.30 0.06 -15.50
C GLU A 28 -19.67 -0.31 -14.06
N THR A 29 -19.23 -1.42 -13.55
CA THR A 29 -19.53 -1.83 -12.16
C THR A 29 -18.82 -0.91 -11.17
N LYS A 30 -19.59 -0.31 -10.26
CA LYS A 30 -19.11 0.67 -9.28
C LYS A 30 -18.93 0.05 -7.88
N GLU A 31 -18.57 -1.20 -7.80
CA GLU A 31 -18.64 -1.92 -6.52
C GLU A 31 -17.45 -1.65 -5.61
N PHE A 32 -16.26 -1.34 -6.17
CA PHE A 32 -15.08 -1.09 -5.36
C PHE A 32 -14.80 0.41 -5.25
N PRO A 33 -14.86 0.98 -4.03
CA PRO A 33 -14.67 2.42 -3.83
C PRO A 33 -13.18 2.77 -3.80
N TRP A 34 -12.76 3.52 -4.80
CA TRP A 34 -11.48 4.19 -4.81
C TRP A 34 -11.62 5.64 -4.33
N PHE A 35 -10.77 6.04 -3.41
CA PHE A 35 -10.73 7.39 -2.86
C PHE A 35 -9.58 8.17 -3.47
N TYR A 36 -9.89 9.31 -4.03
CA TYR A 36 -8.88 10.21 -4.61
C TYR A 36 -7.99 10.78 -3.51
N ASN A 37 -6.69 10.70 -3.74
CA ASN A 37 -5.69 11.35 -2.92
C ASN A 37 -4.81 12.23 -3.82
N PRO A 38 -4.82 13.57 -3.62
CA PRO A 38 -4.08 14.48 -4.48
C PRO A 38 -2.57 14.31 -4.40
N ASN A 39 -2.07 13.75 -3.30
CA ASN A 39 -0.63 13.60 -3.05
C ASN A 39 -0.35 12.19 -2.55
N THR A 40 0.80 11.64 -2.92
CA THR A 40 1.30 10.38 -2.33
C THR A 40 2.00 10.64 -1.00
N THR A 41 2.54 11.83 -0.82
CA THR A 41 3.30 12.25 0.37
C THR A 41 2.93 13.66 0.77
N ASP A 42 3.21 14.01 2.01
CA ASP A 42 3.17 15.40 2.46
C ASP A 42 4.53 16.07 2.18
N ILE A 43 4.61 16.69 1.02
CA ILE A 43 5.86 17.31 0.53
C ILE A 43 6.34 18.43 1.47
N GLU A 44 5.44 19.21 2.07
CA GLU A 44 5.82 20.32 2.96
C GLU A 44 6.58 19.81 4.17
N ILE A 45 6.08 18.78 4.84
CA ILE A 45 6.75 18.18 5.99
C ILE A 45 8.06 17.51 5.59
N GLN A 46 8.10 16.91 4.41
CA GLN A 46 9.28 16.16 3.95
C GLN A 46 10.39 17.07 3.46
N THR A 47 10.07 18.20 2.80
CA THR A 47 11.07 19.16 2.32
C THR A 47 11.81 19.86 3.45
N GLU A 48 11.14 20.11 4.57
CA GLU A 48 11.78 20.68 5.75
C GLU A 48 12.84 19.73 6.37
N ARG A 49 12.69 18.43 6.17
CA ARG A 49 13.56 17.40 6.75
C ARG A 49 14.67 16.91 5.84
N SER A 50 14.58 17.21 4.57
CA SER A 50 15.52 16.69 3.58
C SER A 50 16.17 17.81 2.79
N ASN A 51 17.50 17.92 2.87
CA ASN A 51 18.30 18.77 1.98
C ASN A 51 18.39 18.17 0.55
N TYR A 52 17.29 17.65 0.02
CA TYR A 52 17.28 17.08 -1.31
C TYR A 52 17.24 18.17 -2.37
N THR A 53 18.26 18.18 -3.21
CA THR A 53 18.42 19.12 -4.33
C THR A 53 17.75 18.64 -5.62
N LYS A 54 17.13 17.45 -5.63
CA LYS A 54 16.47 16.89 -6.82
C LYS A 54 15.02 17.35 -6.92
N SER A 55 14.57 17.56 -8.16
CA SER A 55 13.16 17.80 -8.44
C SER A 55 12.37 16.50 -8.25
N TYR A 56 11.76 16.37 -7.11
CA TYR A 56 10.80 15.28 -6.88
C TYR A 56 9.42 15.72 -7.34
N LYS A 57 8.69 14.77 -7.90
CA LYS A 57 7.28 14.97 -8.25
C LYS A 57 6.44 14.17 -7.28
N ASP A 58 5.30 14.70 -6.93
CA ASP A 58 4.30 13.94 -6.18
C ASP A 58 3.15 13.63 -7.13
N SER A 59 2.77 12.37 -7.18
CA SER A 59 1.72 11.92 -8.07
C SER A 59 0.40 11.80 -7.33
N ILE A 60 -0.68 12.02 -8.08
CA ILE A 60 -2.01 11.67 -7.58
C ILE A 60 -2.12 10.16 -7.49
N GLN A 61 -2.88 9.71 -6.52
CA GLN A 61 -3.21 8.29 -6.38
C GLN A 61 -4.66 8.10 -5.99
N PHE A 62 -5.16 6.91 -6.24
CA PHE A 62 -6.40 6.45 -5.64
C PHE A 62 -6.09 5.39 -4.60
N THR A 63 -6.73 5.46 -3.46
CA THR A 63 -6.47 4.55 -2.36
C THR A 63 -7.74 3.94 -1.82
N HIS A 64 -7.63 2.75 -1.25
CA HIS A 64 -8.67 2.14 -0.45
C HIS A 64 -8.04 1.50 0.79
N VAL A 65 -8.44 1.93 1.97
CA VAL A 65 -7.95 1.36 3.23
C VAL A 65 -8.85 0.19 3.63
N PHE A 66 -8.29 -1.01 3.66
CA PHE A 66 -9.00 -2.23 4.10
C PHE A 66 -9.01 -2.39 5.61
N TRP A 67 -7.90 -2.01 6.22
CA TRP A 67 -7.66 -2.17 7.64
C TRP A 67 -6.70 -1.09 8.12
N ASN A 68 -7.06 -0.41 9.19
CA ASN A 68 -6.17 0.53 9.84
C ASN A 68 -6.28 0.36 11.36
N ASN A 69 -5.16 0.05 11.98
CA ASN A 69 -5.00 -0.10 13.43
C ASN A 69 -3.91 0.87 13.91
N MET A 70 -4.13 2.13 13.66
CA MET A 70 -3.21 3.19 14.03
C MET A 70 -4.00 4.37 14.61
N ASP A 71 -3.45 4.98 15.65
CA ASP A 71 -3.95 6.24 16.14
C ASP A 71 -3.58 7.42 15.21
N VAL A 72 -4.02 8.61 15.56
CA VAL A 72 -3.74 9.85 14.79
C VAL A 72 -2.25 10.16 14.66
N PHE A 73 -1.38 9.52 15.46
CA PHE A 73 0.08 9.67 15.41
C PHE A 73 0.77 8.52 14.68
N GLY A 74 0.01 7.59 14.13
CA GLY A 74 0.54 6.42 13.44
C GLY A 74 1.05 5.33 14.37
N GLN A 75 0.71 5.39 15.66
CA GLN A 75 1.01 4.32 16.63
C GLN A 75 -0.08 3.25 16.58
N PRO A 76 0.26 1.98 16.85
CA PRO A 76 -0.76 0.98 17.06
C PRO A 76 -1.67 1.41 18.21
N ASP A 77 -2.93 1.63 17.91
CA ASP A 77 -3.92 1.96 18.94
C ASP A 77 -4.24 0.71 19.76
N LYS A 78 -3.98 0.77 21.04
CA LYS A 78 -4.25 -0.34 21.96
C LYS A 78 -5.75 -0.52 22.23
N GLU A 79 -6.51 0.55 22.09
CA GLU A 79 -7.96 0.59 22.30
C GLU A 79 -8.75 0.59 21.01
N TRP A 80 -8.06 0.41 19.88
CA TRP A 80 -8.68 0.48 18.57
C TRP A 80 -9.80 -0.56 18.40
N GLN A 81 -10.96 -0.08 18.05
CA GLN A 81 -12.17 -0.88 17.97
C GLN A 81 -12.59 -1.23 16.53
N GLY A 82 -11.71 -1.09 15.57
CA GLY A 82 -11.95 -1.54 14.21
C GLY A 82 -12.84 -0.62 13.37
N ASN A 83 -12.89 0.65 13.69
CA ASN A 83 -13.73 1.62 12.97
C ASN A 83 -13.35 1.80 11.50
N GLU A 84 -12.16 1.39 11.13
CA GLU A 84 -11.65 1.50 9.76
C GLU A 84 -11.48 0.13 9.08
N ARG A 85 -12.33 -0.80 9.40
CA ARG A 85 -12.41 -2.05 8.67
C ARG A 85 -13.35 -1.90 7.48
N SER A 86 -12.78 -1.99 6.29
CA SER A 86 -13.57 -2.03 5.06
C SER A 86 -14.40 -3.33 4.96
N PRO A 87 -15.59 -3.30 4.35
CA PRO A 87 -16.34 -4.50 4.03
C PRO A 87 -15.58 -5.45 3.09
N PHE A 88 -14.57 -4.97 2.39
CA PHE A 88 -13.72 -5.76 1.50
C PHE A 88 -12.51 -6.39 2.22
N TRP A 89 -12.33 -6.15 3.52
CA TRP A 89 -11.21 -6.69 4.28
C TRP A 89 -11.07 -8.21 4.16
N ASP A 90 -12.17 -8.93 4.26
CA ASP A 90 -12.14 -10.39 4.22
C ASP A 90 -11.76 -10.95 2.83
N LYS A 91 -11.77 -10.12 1.79
CA LYS A 91 -11.29 -10.46 0.45
C LYS A 91 -9.76 -10.41 0.35
N VAL A 92 -9.11 -9.52 1.08
CA VAL A 92 -7.64 -9.34 1.03
C VAL A 92 -6.90 -10.00 2.19
N ARG A 93 -7.58 -10.22 3.31
CA ARG A 93 -7.03 -10.84 4.50
C ARG A 93 -6.32 -12.17 4.25
N PRO A 94 -6.77 -13.07 3.36
CA PRO A 94 -6.06 -14.33 3.08
C PRO A 94 -4.62 -14.16 2.64
N ILE A 95 -4.22 -13.02 2.04
CA ILE A 95 -2.83 -12.73 1.66
C ILE A 95 -1.90 -12.91 2.86
N PHE A 96 -2.32 -12.47 4.02
CA PHE A 96 -1.53 -12.54 5.26
C PHE A 96 -1.35 -13.96 5.76
N TYR A 97 -2.31 -14.84 5.53
CA TYR A 97 -2.16 -16.27 5.83
C TYR A 97 -1.14 -16.93 4.92
N PHE A 98 -1.15 -16.59 3.63
CA PHE A 98 -0.16 -17.12 2.69
C PHE A 98 1.25 -16.64 2.99
N LEU A 99 1.42 -15.39 3.46
CA LEU A 99 2.71 -14.89 3.92
C LEU A 99 3.24 -15.69 5.09
N ASN A 100 2.40 -16.02 6.06
CA ASN A 100 2.79 -16.84 7.19
C ASN A 100 3.11 -18.29 6.78
N ASP A 101 2.20 -18.89 6.01
CA ASP A 101 2.26 -20.32 5.65
C ASP A 101 3.41 -20.62 4.66
N LYS A 102 3.49 -19.88 3.55
CA LYS A 102 4.45 -20.14 2.48
C LYS A 102 5.81 -19.49 2.69
N CYS A 103 5.89 -18.42 3.47
CA CYS A 103 7.11 -17.62 3.58
C CYS A 103 7.71 -17.60 4.99
N ASP A 104 7.08 -18.27 5.94
CA ASP A 104 7.43 -18.25 7.38
C ASP A 104 7.57 -16.82 7.95
N ILE A 105 6.75 -15.90 7.42
CA ILE A 105 6.70 -14.52 7.90
C ILE A 105 5.73 -14.44 9.06
N LYS A 106 6.27 -14.38 10.26
CA LYS A 106 5.48 -14.27 11.51
C LYS A 106 5.31 -12.80 11.85
N TYR A 107 4.08 -12.39 12.08
CA TYR A 107 3.75 -11.05 12.53
C TYR A 107 2.80 -11.11 13.74
N LYS A 108 2.87 -10.11 14.60
CA LYS A 108 2.02 -10.04 15.80
C LYS A 108 0.66 -9.40 15.50
N ALA A 109 0.65 -8.39 14.64
CA ALA A 109 -0.54 -7.65 14.27
C ALA A 109 -0.37 -7.06 12.88
N ILE A 110 -1.48 -6.85 12.21
CA ILE A 110 -1.56 -6.06 10.99
C ILE A 110 -1.85 -4.62 11.41
N ILE A 111 -0.94 -3.72 11.11
CA ILE A 111 -1.07 -2.30 11.48
C ILE A 111 -1.97 -1.61 10.46
N ARG A 112 -1.67 -1.75 9.18
CA ARG A 112 -2.42 -1.15 8.09
C ARG A 112 -2.40 -2.05 6.86
N CYS A 113 -3.49 -2.08 6.13
CA CYS A 113 -3.59 -2.68 4.80
C CYS A 113 -4.36 -1.72 3.90
N LYS A 114 -3.77 -1.35 2.78
CA LYS A 114 -4.38 -0.48 1.78
C LYS A 114 -4.07 -0.97 0.37
N ALA A 115 -4.96 -0.70 -0.57
CA ALA A 115 -4.66 -0.72 -1.99
C ALA A 115 -4.31 0.67 -2.46
N ASN A 116 -3.36 0.77 -3.37
CA ASN A 116 -3.03 1.98 -4.09
C ASN A 116 -3.19 1.71 -5.58
N LEU A 117 -3.89 2.59 -6.28
CA LEU A 117 -3.94 2.64 -7.73
C LEU A 117 -3.19 3.89 -8.17
N LEU A 118 -2.05 3.68 -8.79
CA LEU A 118 -1.24 4.73 -9.38
C LEU A 118 -1.60 4.84 -10.86
N LEU A 119 -1.70 6.06 -11.34
CA LEU A 119 -1.93 6.33 -12.76
C LEU A 119 -0.62 6.81 -13.39
N PRO A 120 -0.39 6.52 -14.67
CA PRO A 120 0.73 7.07 -15.39
C PRO A 120 0.73 8.60 -15.30
N VAL A 121 1.83 9.19 -14.88
CA VAL A 121 1.95 10.64 -14.78
C VAL A 121 2.52 11.16 -16.10
N PRO A 122 1.81 12.06 -16.81
CA PRO A 122 2.32 12.65 -18.03
C PRO A 122 3.66 13.36 -17.78
N ASN A 123 4.60 13.17 -18.68
CA ASN A 123 5.95 13.77 -18.62
C ASN A 123 6.86 13.25 -17.49
N TYR A 124 6.56 12.09 -16.92
CA TYR A 124 7.57 11.38 -16.14
C TYR A 124 8.63 10.80 -17.07
N THR A 125 9.86 10.94 -16.66
CA THR A 125 11.01 10.36 -17.34
C THR A 125 11.67 9.34 -16.41
N LYS A 126 12.56 8.52 -16.94
CA LYS A 126 13.34 7.56 -16.13
C LYS A 126 14.19 8.19 -15.01
N ASP A 127 14.32 9.51 -15.01
CA ASP A 127 15.09 10.27 -14.00
C ASP A 127 14.18 10.97 -12.98
N ASP A 128 12.87 10.83 -13.14
CA ASP A 128 11.88 11.34 -12.18
C ASP A 128 11.59 10.25 -11.13
N TYR A 129 11.47 10.69 -9.89
CA TYR A 129 11.17 9.82 -8.75
C TYR A 129 10.04 10.42 -7.92
N ASN A 130 9.20 9.57 -7.39
CA ASN A 130 8.29 9.97 -6.32
C ASN A 130 9.09 10.40 -5.09
N PHE A 131 8.52 11.30 -4.30
CA PHE A 131 9.20 11.80 -3.12
C PHE A 131 9.46 10.65 -2.12
N PRO A 132 10.72 10.41 -1.70
CA PRO A 132 11.02 9.37 -0.73
C PRO A 132 10.32 9.64 0.60
N HIS A 133 9.59 8.67 1.09
CA HIS A 133 8.88 8.78 2.35
C HIS A 133 9.00 7.49 3.17
N VAL A 134 8.61 7.58 4.41
CA VAL A 134 8.47 6.43 5.30
C VAL A 134 7.00 6.31 5.70
N ASP A 135 6.44 5.14 5.54
CA ASP A 135 5.05 4.87 5.91
C ASP A 135 4.81 4.97 7.43
N HIS A 136 5.88 4.83 8.19
CA HIS A 136 5.86 4.77 9.65
C HIS A 136 7.04 5.48 10.28
N GLY A 137 6.80 6.60 10.94
CA GLY A 137 7.83 7.35 11.66
C GLY A 137 8.13 6.82 13.07
N TYR A 138 7.23 6.07 13.68
CA TYR A 138 7.23 5.84 15.11
C TYR A 138 7.47 4.38 15.54
N THR A 139 7.24 3.42 14.69
CA THR A 139 7.40 2.00 15.01
C THR A 139 8.70 1.47 14.44
N ARG A 140 9.58 0.95 15.30
CA ARG A 140 10.92 0.49 14.87
C ARG A 140 10.95 -0.91 14.28
N ASN A 141 9.95 -1.75 14.58
CA ASN A 141 9.92 -3.15 14.19
C ASN A 141 8.66 -3.46 13.39
N TYR A 142 8.60 -2.99 12.17
CA TYR A 142 7.54 -3.32 11.23
C TYR A 142 8.10 -3.91 9.94
N LEU A 143 7.28 -4.67 9.27
CA LEU A 143 7.52 -5.22 7.96
C LEU A 143 6.55 -4.56 6.98
N ASN A 144 7.09 -3.97 5.92
CA ASN A 144 6.29 -3.56 4.78
C ASN A 144 6.20 -4.72 3.79
N VAL A 145 5.00 -5.00 3.36
CA VAL A 145 4.72 -5.97 2.31
C VAL A 145 4.00 -5.24 1.18
N ILE A 146 4.55 -5.29 -0.02
CA ILE A 146 3.93 -4.78 -1.23
C ILE A 146 3.57 -5.98 -2.09
N TYR A 147 2.31 -6.08 -2.48
CA TYR A 147 1.83 -7.06 -3.43
C TYR A 147 1.42 -6.34 -4.71
N TYR A 148 2.11 -6.62 -5.78
CA TYR A 148 1.76 -6.12 -7.12
C TYR A 148 0.71 -7.03 -7.71
N LEU A 149 -0.45 -6.46 -8.03
CA LEU A 149 -1.58 -7.22 -8.57
C LEU A 149 -1.51 -7.31 -10.09
N ASP A 150 -0.85 -6.38 -10.72
CA ASP A 150 -0.70 -6.27 -12.15
C ASP A 150 0.77 -6.10 -12.52
N ASP A 151 1.13 -6.47 -13.74
CA ASP A 151 2.45 -6.21 -14.31
C ASP A 151 2.54 -4.73 -14.65
N SER A 152 3.44 -4.03 -13.97
CA SER A 152 3.71 -2.62 -14.20
C SER A 152 5.18 -2.46 -14.51
N ASP A 153 5.50 -1.64 -15.47
CA ASP A 153 6.85 -1.19 -15.77
C ASP A 153 7.25 0.05 -14.96
N GLY A 154 6.37 0.48 -14.10
CA GLY A 154 6.55 1.62 -13.21
C GLY A 154 7.26 1.22 -11.92
N ASP A 155 7.97 2.09 -11.45
CA ASP A 155 8.78 2.45 -10.29
C ASP A 155 8.86 1.52 -9.08
#